data_24d466402082d45bb82afaf5f01f1835
#
_entry.id   24d466402082d45bb82afaf5f01f1835
#
_cell.length_a   1.000
_cell.length_b   1.000
_cell.length_c   1.000
_cell.angle_alpha   90.00
_cell.angle_beta   90.00
_cell.angle_gamma   90.00
#
_symmetry.space_group_name_H-M   'P 1'
#
loop_
_entity.id
_entity.type
_entity.pdbx_description
1 polymer ?
#
loop_
_entity_poly.entity_id
_entity_poly.type
_entity_poly.pdbx_seq_one_letter_code
_entity_poly.pdbx_strand_id
1 'polypeptide(L)'
;MQFITDGPDVPEKLLQAHEEGRVVIFCGAGISYPAGLSGFKGLVEDIYEHLGTSREPIEDETFERGQYDATLDLLERRYPGQRLAIRKALEKSLTPDYSFEGATTTHESLLKLAHNRSGELRLVTTNFDQVFERAAQETHLSFDSYSAPMLPIPKNSRWNGLVYLHGLLQSDDISLQRLVVTSGDFGLAYLNERWAARFVSELFRNYIVCFVGYSIND
;
A
#
# COMPACT_ATOMS: atom_id res chain seq x y z
N MET A 1 -11.32 -4.15 -25.39
CA MET A 1 -10.40 -3.44 -26.35
C MET A 1 -8.95 -3.73 -25.94
N GLN A 2 -8.11 -4.18 -26.84
CA GLN A 2 -6.68 -4.34 -26.60
C GLN A 2 -5.91 -3.12 -27.13
N PHE A 3 -5.02 -2.55 -26.32
CA PHE A 3 -4.20 -1.39 -26.71
C PHE A 3 -2.83 -1.80 -27.24
N ILE A 4 -2.39 -3.02 -26.91
CA ILE A 4 -1.11 -3.59 -27.37
C ILE A 4 -1.35 -5.05 -27.78
N THR A 5 -0.54 -5.56 -28.72
CA THR A 5 -0.57 -6.97 -29.13
C THR A 5 -0.29 -7.85 -27.92
N ASP A 6 -1.09 -8.89 -27.73
CA ASP A 6 -1.05 -9.81 -26.59
C ASP A 6 -1.27 -9.15 -25.19
N GLY A 7 -1.72 -7.90 -25.17
CA GLY A 7 -2.09 -7.20 -23.94
C GLY A 7 -3.47 -7.62 -23.42
N PRO A 8 -3.83 -7.19 -22.20
CA PRO A 8 -5.12 -7.49 -21.64
C PRO A 8 -6.26 -6.86 -22.44
N ASP A 9 -7.39 -7.56 -22.50
CA ASP A 9 -8.62 -6.99 -23.05
C ASP A 9 -9.30 -6.11 -22.00
N VAL A 10 -9.19 -4.79 -22.19
CA VAL A 10 -9.77 -3.80 -21.25
C VAL A 10 -11.24 -3.62 -21.59
N PRO A 11 -12.16 -3.87 -20.63
CA PRO A 11 -13.59 -3.68 -20.85
C PRO A 11 -13.93 -2.23 -21.23
N GLU A 12 -14.75 -2.05 -22.25
CA GLU A 12 -15.18 -0.72 -22.72
C GLU A 12 -15.86 0.10 -21.61
N LYS A 13 -16.64 -0.55 -20.76
CA LYS A 13 -17.27 0.06 -19.59
C LYS A 13 -16.25 0.62 -18.58
N LEU A 14 -15.08 0.01 -18.46
CA LEU A 14 -14.01 0.51 -17.60
C LEU A 14 -13.41 1.78 -18.18
N LEU A 15 -13.18 1.81 -19.50
CA LEU A 15 -12.68 3.00 -20.20
C LEU A 15 -13.65 4.17 -20.06
N GLN A 16 -14.93 3.94 -20.30
CA GLN A 16 -15.97 4.96 -20.12
C GLN A 16 -15.99 5.47 -18.67
N ALA A 17 -15.97 4.58 -17.70
CA ALA A 17 -15.97 4.97 -16.29
C ALA A 17 -14.71 5.76 -15.90
N HIS A 18 -13.55 5.41 -16.50
CA HIS A 18 -12.31 6.17 -16.31
C HIS A 18 -12.43 7.60 -16.89
N GLU A 19 -12.97 7.73 -18.10
CA GLU A 19 -13.22 9.05 -18.72
C GLU A 19 -14.18 9.92 -17.88
N GLU A 20 -15.16 9.30 -17.23
CA GLU A 20 -16.10 9.96 -16.35
C GLU A 20 -15.53 10.25 -14.94
N GLY A 21 -14.26 9.91 -14.67
CA GLY A 21 -13.60 10.10 -13.38
C GLY A 21 -14.16 9.21 -12.26
N ARG A 22 -14.77 8.08 -12.61
CA ARG A 22 -15.39 7.13 -11.67
C ARG A 22 -14.52 5.91 -11.34
N VAL A 23 -13.30 5.85 -11.86
CA VAL A 23 -12.34 4.79 -11.55
C VAL A 23 -11.35 5.29 -10.51
N VAL A 24 -11.09 4.45 -9.51
CA VAL A 24 -10.00 4.61 -8.56
C VAL A 24 -9.05 3.42 -8.69
N ILE A 25 -7.77 3.72 -8.81
CA ILE A 25 -6.74 2.69 -8.82
C ILE A 25 -6.34 2.39 -7.38
N PHE A 26 -6.35 1.11 -7.01
CA PHE A 26 -6.03 0.62 -5.68
C PHE A 26 -4.81 -0.29 -5.77
N CYS A 27 -3.68 0.15 -5.19
CA CYS A 27 -2.36 -0.43 -5.39
C CYS A 27 -1.90 -1.27 -4.20
N GLY A 28 -1.37 -2.46 -4.51
CA GLY A 28 -0.72 -3.35 -3.55
C GLY A 28 0.78 -3.47 -3.78
N ALA A 29 1.46 -4.31 -2.98
CA ALA A 29 2.91 -4.42 -2.92
C ALA A 29 3.59 -4.76 -4.26
N GLY A 30 2.91 -5.46 -5.14
CA GLY A 30 3.47 -5.87 -6.45
C GLY A 30 3.89 -4.72 -7.35
N ILE A 31 3.35 -3.50 -7.17
CA ILE A 31 3.79 -2.35 -7.96
C ILE A 31 5.20 -1.89 -7.60
N SER A 32 5.69 -2.21 -6.40
CA SER A 32 7.00 -1.76 -5.88
C SER A 32 8.11 -2.80 -6.09
N TYR A 33 7.82 -3.98 -6.67
CA TYR A 33 8.84 -4.97 -7.03
C TYR A 33 9.96 -4.41 -7.93
N PRO A 34 9.67 -3.57 -8.95
CA PRO A 34 10.73 -2.97 -9.75
C PRO A 34 11.70 -2.08 -8.97
N ALA A 35 11.29 -1.56 -7.82
CA ALA A 35 12.14 -0.78 -6.91
C ALA A 35 12.86 -1.67 -5.88
N GLY A 36 12.90 -3.00 -6.08
CA GLY A 36 13.57 -3.94 -5.20
C GLY A 36 12.84 -4.27 -3.91
N LEU A 37 11.59 -3.78 -3.73
CA LEU A 37 10.81 -4.07 -2.55
C LEU A 37 10.10 -5.42 -2.68
N SER A 38 10.11 -6.18 -1.59
CA SER A 38 9.43 -7.48 -1.51
C SER A 38 7.94 -7.32 -1.19
N GLY A 39 7.16 -8.36 -1.47
CA GLY A 39 5.78 -8.47 -0.96
C GLY A 39 5.75 -8.74 0.55
N PHE A 40 4.56 -8.85 1.13
CA PHE A 40 4.40 -8.95 2.59
C PHE A 40 5.13 -10.17 3.18
N LYS A 41 5.19 -11.29 2.46
CA LYS A 41 5.97 -12.47 2.86
C LYS A 41 7.44 -12.12 3.05
N GLY A 42 8.08 -11.57 2.02
CA GLY A 42 9.50 -11.20 2.06
C GLY A 42 9.78 -10.12 3.10
N LEU A 43 8.87 -9.15 3.25
CA LEU A 43 8.98 -8.13 4.31
C LEU A 43 9.07 -8.75 5.71
N VAL A 44 8.27 -9.79 5.99
CA VAL A 44 8.36 -10.51 7.27
C VAL A 44 9.69 -11.23 7.42
N GLU A 45 10.17 -11.92 6.38
CA GLU A 45 11.46 -12.58 6.37
C GLU A 45 12.61 -11.60 6.67
N ASP A 46 12.62 -10.44 5.98
CA ASP A 46 13.61 -9.38 6.14
C ASP A 46 13.60 -8.80 7.57
N ILE A 47 12.43 -8.62 8.17
CA ILE A 47 12.31 -8.13 9.56
C ILE A 47 12.99 -9.09 10.54
N TYR A 48 12.76 -10.41 10.42
CA TYR A 48 13.42 -11.40 11.27
C TYR A 48 14.94 -11.41 11.06
N GLU A 49 15.39 -11.27 9.83
CA GLU A 49 16.83 -11.16 9.50
C GLU A 49 17.47 -9.91 10.11
N HIS A 50 16.83 -8.74 9.96
CA HIS A 50 17.32 -7.48 10.53
C HIS A 50 17.37 -7.50 12.06
N LEU A 51 16.47 -8.23 12.71
CA LEU A 51 16.47 -8.40 14.16
C LEU A 51 17.45 -9.47 14.64
N GLY A 52 18.02 -10.27 13.71
CA GLY A 52 18.91 -11.37 14.06
C GLY A 52 18.23 -12.46 14.89
N THR A 53 16.94 -12.70 14.67
CA THR A 53 16.17 -13.70 15.40
C THR A 53 15.49 -14.69 14.47
N SER A 54 15.20 -15.89 14.95
CA SER A 54 14.40 -16.89 14.23
C SER A 54 12.95 -16.88 14.69
N ARG A 55 12.06 -17.36 13.84
CA ARG A 55 10.67 -17.59 14.21
C ARG A 55 10.56 -18.70 15.25
N GLU A 56 9.67 -18.53 16.21
CA GLU A 56 9.24 -19.59 17.12
C GLU A 56 8.22 -20.52 16.43
N PRO A 57 7.99 -21.75 16.95
CA PRO A 57 7.10 -22.70 16.27
C PRO A 57 5.71 -22.16 15.92
N ILE A 58 5.11 -21.34 16.78
CA ILE A 58 3.79 -20.74 16.53
C ILE A 58 3.87 -19.63 15.47
N GLU A 59 4.96 -18.86 15.43
CA GLU A 59 5.22 -17.85 14.40
C GLU A 59 5.48 -18.50 13.05
N ASP A 60 6.20 -19.62 13.02
CA ASP A 60 6.43 -20.41 11.82
C ASP A 60 5.12 -20.99 11.28
N GLU A 61 4.27 -21.53 12.14
CA GLU A 61 2.96 -22.06 11.75
C GLU A 61 2.07 -20.98 11.12
N THR A 62 2.01 -19.78 11.69
CA THR A 62 1.24 -18.65 11.11
C THR A 62 1.86 -18.18 9.81
N PHE A 63 3.18 -18.12 9.71
CA PHE A 63 3.90 -17.73 8.50
C PHE A 63 3.64 -18.70 7.34
N GLU A 64 3.75 -20.01 7.57
CA GLU A 64 3.48 -21.04 6.56
C GLU A 64 2.03 -21.06 6.08
N ARG A 65 1.09 -20.60 6.91
CA ARG A 65 -0.32 -20.39 6.54
C ARG A 65 -0.56 -19.09 5.76
N GLY A 66 0.47 -18.26 5.52
CA GLY A 66 0.33 -16.96 4.88
C GLY A 66 -0.26 -15.87 5.78
N GLN A 67 -0.35 -16.08 7.10
CA GLN A 67 -0.88 -15.13 8.08
C GLN A 67 0.24 -14.20 8.58
N TYR A 68 0.80 -13.43 7.67
CA TYR A 68 1.99 -12.61 7.93
C TYR A 68 1.77 -11.51 8.96
N ASP A 69 0.60 -10.91 8.99
CA ASP A 69 0.17 -9.94 9.99
C ASP A 69 0.09 -10.55 11.40
N ALA A 70 -0.40 -11.78 11.50
CA ALA A 70 -0.43 -12.53 12.76
C ALA A 70 0.98 -12.95 13.19
N THR A 71 1.86 -13.31 12.25
CA THR A 71 3.27 -13.63 12.55
C THR A 71 3.97 -12.43 13.18
N LEU A 72 3.78 -11.23 12.63
CA LEU A 72 4.35 -10.00 13.21
C LEU A 72 3.70 -9.59 14.53
N ASP A 73 2.41 -9.86 14.72
CA ASP A 73 1.74 -9.64 16.01
C ASP A 73 2.32 -10.52 17.13
N LEU A 74 2.58 -11.79 16.82
CA LEU A 74 3.24 -12.72 17.73
C LEU A 74 4.67 -12.26 18.05
N LEU A 75 5.43 -11.81 17.06
CA LEU A 75 6.77 -11.26 17.26
C LEU A 75 6.76 -10.03 18.17
N GLU A 76 5.83 -9.08 17.97
CA GLU A 76 5.68 -7.90 18.84
C GLU A 76 5.31 -8.31 20.28
N ARG A 77 4.48 -9.33 20.47
CA ARG A 77 4.11 -9.84 21.80
C ARG A 77 5.24 -10.57 22.49
N ARG A 78 6.10 -11.28 21.74
CA ARG A 78 7.28 -11.96 22.26
C ARG A 78 8.29 -10.99 22.87
N TYR A 79 8.35 -9.77 22.34
CA TYR A 79 9.25 -8.71 22.80
C TYR A 79 8.48 -7.49 23.34
N PRO A 80 7.84 -7.56 24.51
CA PRO A 80 7.09 -6.45 25.07
C PRO A 80 7.96 -5.19 25.23
N GLY A 81 7.47 -4.07 24.71
CA GLY A 81 8.20 -2.79 24.75
C GLY A 81 9.21 -2.60 23.61
N GLN A 82 9.42 -3.57 22.72
CA GLN A 82 10.33 -3.47 21.58
C GLN A 82 9.59 -3.22 20.24
N ARG A 83 8.30 -2.86 20.26
CA ARG A 83 7.53 -2.56 19.05
C ARG A 83 8.28 -1.61 18.11
N LEU A 84 8.89 -0.56 18.65
CA LEU A 84 9.63 0.40 17.83
C LEU A 84 10.85 -0.23 17.15
N ALA A 85 11.56 -1.15 17.80
CA ALA A 85 12.69 -1.85 17.19
C ALA A 85 12.26 -2.70 16.00
N ILE A 86 11.12 -3.40 16.12
CA ILE A 86 10.51 -4.19 15.04
C ILE A 86 10.09 -3.26 13.88
N ARG A 87 9.48 -2.10 14.19
CA ARG A 87 9.09 -1.11 13.19
C ARG A 87 10.30 -0.47 12.49
N LYS A 88 11.44 -0.31 13.17
CA LYS A 88 12.70 0.13 12.55
C LYS A 88 13.33 -0.94 11.66
N ALA A 89 13.16 -2.21 11.98
CA ALA A 89 13.55 -3.29 11.07
C ALA A 89 12.68 -3.26 9.80
N LEU A 90 11.36 -3.07 9.93
CA LEU A 90 10.44 -2.86 8.82
C LEU A 90 10.86 -1.64 7.96
N GLU A 91 11.20 -0.51 8.57
CA GLU A 91 11.67 0.68 7.83
C GLU A 91 12.88 0.36 6.94
N LYS A 92 13.84 -0.40 7.46
CA LYS A 92 15.02 -0.83 6.68
C LYS A 92 14.65 -1.72 5.51
N SER A 93 13.74 -2.66 5.71
CA SER A 93 13.29 -3.59 4.68
C SER A 93 12.49 -2.89 3.57
N LEU A 94 11.92 -1.72 3.84
CA LEU A 94 11.15 -0.91 2.89
C LEU A 94 11.95 0.22 2.24
N THR A 95 13.28 0.11 2.23
CA THR A 95 14.15 1.07 1.54
C THR A 95 14.24 0.72 0.06
N PRO A 96 13.65 1.53 -0.86
CA PRO A 96 13.69 1.23 -2.29
C PRO A 96 15.09 1.38 -2.87
N ASP A 97 15.43 0.53 -3.83
CA ASP A 97 16.63 0.67 -4.64
C ASP A 97 16.29 1.31 -5.99
N TYR A 98 16.57 2.58 -6.11
CA TYR A 98 16.34 3.36 -7.33
C TYR A 98 17.46 3.19 -8.37
N SER A 99 18.47 2.35 -8.14
CA SER A 99 19.48 2.03 -9.15
C SER A 99 18.98 1.04 -10.22
N PHE A 100 17.90 0.32 -9.94
CA PHE A 100 17.25 -0.53 -10.94
C PHE A 100 16.62 0.28 -12.05
N GLU A 101 16.85 -0.14 -13.29
CA GLU A 101 16.20 0.45 -14.46
C GLU A 101 14.67 0.26 -14.37
N GLY A 102 13.93 1.36 -14.45
CA GLY A 102 12.47 1.34 -14.38
C GLY A 102 11.88 1.21 -12.96
N ALA A 103 12.68 1.42 -11.91
CA ALA A 103 12.24 1.36 -10.52
C ALA A 103 10.96 2.15 -10.23
N THR A 104 10.77 3.31 -10.88
CA THR A 104 9.62 4.20 -10.71
C THR A 104 8.57 4.09 -11.83
N THR A 105 8.87 3.39 -12.93
CA THR A 105 8.05 3.42 -14.17
C THR A 105 6.61 2.99 -13.95
N THR A 106 6.37 1.97 -13.12
CA THR A 106 5.00 1.52 -12.78
C THR A 106 4.25 2.62 -12.03
N HIS A 107 4.87 3.24 -11.05
CA HIS A 107 4.28 4.33 -10.25
C HIS A 107 3.98 5.57 -11.10
N GLU A 108 4.90 5.95 -12.00
CA GLU A 108 4.66 7.04 -12.96
C GLU A 108 3.46 6.78 -13.85
N SER A 109 3.35 5.56 -14.36
CA SER A 109 2.23 5.15 -15.19
C SER A 109 0.91 5.20 -14.44
N LEU A 110 0.91 4.73 -13.18
CA LEU A 110 -0.27 4.75 -12.30
C LEU A 110 -0.66 6.19 -11.92
N LEU A 111 0.29 7.07 -11.64
CA LEU A 111 0.02 8.50 -11.41
C LEU A 111 -0.65 9.13 -12.64
N LYS A 112 -0.14 8.87 -13.84
CA LYS A 112 -0.74 9.39 -15.09
C LYS A 112 -2.15 8.84 -15.31
N LEU A 113 -2.36 7.54 -15.09
CA LEU A 113 -3.66 6.90 -15.26
C LEU A 113 -4.69 7.33 -14.18
N ALA A 114 -4.24 7.65 -12.97
CA ALA A 114 -5.12 8.04 -11.88
C ALA A 114 -5.61 9.50 -11.98
N HIS A 115 -5.01 10.32 -12.83
CA HIS A 115 -5.50 11.67 -13.12
C HIS A 115 -6.73 11.60 -14.04
N ASN A 116 -7.80 12.26 -13.64
CA ASN A 116 -8.95 12.45 -14.50
C ASN A 116 -8.77 13.67 -15.44
N ARG A 117 -9.73 13.90 -16.34
CA ARG A 117 -9.70 15.05 -17.28
C ARG A 117 -9.74 16.41 -16.59
N SER A 118 -10.22 16.48 -15.36
CA SER A 118 -10.25 17.71 -14.55
C SER A 118 -8.95 17.94 -13.79
N GLY A 119 -7.95 17.07 -13.93
CA GLY A 119 -6.67 17.14 -13.24
C GLY A 119 -6.70 16.66 -11.79
N GLU A 120 -7.80 16.02 -11.35
CA GLU A 120 -7.88 15.43 -10.01
C GLU A 120 -7.24 14.05 -10.00
N LEU A 121 -6.39 13.78 -9.01
CA LEU A 121 -5.79 12.47 -8.75
C LEU A 121 -6.65 11.69 -7.74
N ARG A 122 -6.97 10.43 -8.05
CA ARG A 122 -7.61 9.53 -7.09
C ARG A 122 -6.94 8.17 -7.12
N LEU A 123 -6.04 7.97 -6.17
CA LEU A 123 -5.25 6.77 -6.03
C LEU A 123 -5.19 6.31 -4.57
N VAL A 124 -5.30 5.03 -4.32
CA VAL A 124 -5.17 4.42 -3.00
C VAL A 124 -4.05 3.39 -3.03
N THR A 125 -3.27 3.31 -1.98
CA THR A 125 -2.29 2.25 -1.80
C THR A 125 -2.34 1.69 -0.38
N THR A 126 -2.04 0.39 -0.25
CA THR A 126 -1.75 -0.25 1.04
C THR A 126 -0.25 -0.32 1.32
N ASN A 127 0.58 0.06 0.35
CA ASN A 127 2.03 0.12 0.52
C ASN A 127 2.41 1.23 1.51
N PHE A 128 3.54 1.06 2.13
CA PHE A 128 4.10 2.03 3.09
C PHE A 128 5.19 2.90 2.46
N ASP A 129 5.79 2.46 1.33
CA ASP A 129 6.93 3.08 0.68
C ASP A 129 6.60 4.44 0.04
N GLN A 130 7.64 5.22 -0.27
CA GLN A 130 7.54 6.55 -0.89
C GLN A 130 7.90 6.55 -2.38
N VAL A 131 7.71 5.43 -3.09
CA VAL A 131 8.06 5.34 -4.51
C VAL A 131 7.15 6.24 -5.37
N PHE A 132 5.91 6.48 -4.94
CA PHE A 132 5.03 7.44 -5.62
C PHE A 132 5.54 8.88 -5.54
N GLU A 133 6.07 9.32 -4.39
CA GLU A 133 6.67 10.64 -4.21
C GLU A 133 7.91 10.77 -5.10
N ARG A 134 8.72 9.74 -5.19
CA ARG A 134 9.89 9.72 -6.07
C ARG A 134 9.48 9.80 -7.55
N ALA A 135 8.51 9.00 -7.97
CA ALA A 135 7.97 9.02 -9.33
C ALA A 135 7.37 10.39 -9.71
N ALA A 136 6.67 11.03 -8.76
CA ALA A 136 6.12 12.36 -8.95
C ALA A 136 7.20 13.43 -9.14
N GLN A 137 8.30 13.36 -8.37
CA GLN A 137 9.45 14.26 -8.54
C GLN A 137 10.08 14.11 -9.94
N GLU A 138 10.27 12.89 -10.41
CA GLU A 138 10.86 12.59 -11.71
C GLU A 138 9.97 13.04 -12.88
N THR A 139 8.65 13.00 -12.71
CA THR A 139 7.67 13.42 -13.72
C THR A 139 7.16 14.84 -13.56
N HIS A 140 7.66 15.58 -12.55
CA HIS A 140 7.19 16.94 -12.22
C HIS A 140 5.68 17.01 -11.93
N LEU A 141 5.10 15.92 -11.47
CA LEU A 141 3.71 15.88 -10.99
C LEU A 141 3.67 16.26 -9.50
N SER A 142 2.55 16.85 -9.09
CA SER A 142 2.29 17.14 -7.68
C SER A 142 0.92 16.61 -7.29
N PHE A 143 0.82 16.10 -6.06
CA PHE A 143 -0.44 15.63 -5.50
C PHE A 143 -0.47 15.85 -3.99
N ASP A 144 -1.67 15.91 -3.44
CA ASP A 144 -1.84 15.83 -1.98
C ASP A 144 -1.77 14.36 -1.54
N SER A 145 -1.14 14.10 -0.39
CA SER A 145 -1.11 12.78 0.22
C SER A 145 -1.89 12.74 1.52
N TYR A 146 -2.61 11.66 1.73
CA TYR A 146 -3.37 11.37 2.94
C TYR A 146 -2.87 10.06 3.52
N SER A 147 -2.59 10.05 4.81
CA SER A 147 -2.09 8.85 5.50
C SER A 147 -2.97 8.50 6.69
N ALA A 148 -3.19 7.20 6.87
CA ALA A 148 -3.90 6.68 8.03
C ALA A 148 -3.36 7.22 9.36
N PRO A 149 -4.22 7.46 10.36
CA PRO A 149 -5.68 7.25 10.37
C PRO A 149 -6.50 8.42 9.80
N MET A 150 -5.87 9.52 9.38
CA MET A 150 -6.54 10.72 8.85
C MET A 150 -6.79 10.59 7.35
N LEU A 151 -7.86 9.87 7.00
CA LEU A 151 -8.24 9.63 5.63
C LEU A 151 -9.28 10.64 5.13
N PRO A 152 -9.27 10.97 3.83
CA PRO A 152 -10.28 11.83 3.23
C PRO A 152 -11.63 11.09 3.17
N ILE A 153 -12.70 11.84 2.91
CA ILE A 153 -14.00 11.22 2.63
C ILE A 153 -14.04 10.88 1.15
N PRO A 154 -14.23 9.59 0.75
CA PRO A 154 -14.27 9.18 -0.65
C PRO A 154 -15.58 9.60 -1.32
N LYS A 155 -15.87 10.87 -1.33
CA LYS A 155 -17.03 11.47 -2.01
C LYS A 155 -16.54 12.51 -2.98
N ASN A 156 -16.99 12.40 -4.23
CA ASN A 156 -16.89 13.37 -5.33
C ASN A 156 -15.86 14.50 -5.10
N SER A 157 -16.18 15.73 -5.14
CA SER A 157 -15.26 16.89 -5.12
C SER A 157 -14.39 17.07 -3.85
N ARG A 158 -14.45 16.17 -2.86
CA ARG A 158 -13.73 16.34 -1.58
C ARG A 158 -12.48 15.50 -1.44
N TRP A 159 -12.14 14.72 -2.42
CA TRP A 159 -10.95 13.90 -2.41
C TRP A 159 -10.17 14.07 -3.72
N ASN A 160 -8.98 14.59 -3.61
CA ASN A 160 -8.01 14.75 -4.68
C ASN A 160 -6.64 14.42 -4.09
N GLY A 161 -6.01 13.33 -4.51
CA GLY A 161 -4.70 12.92 -4.05
C GLY A 161 -4.50 11.42 -3.87
N LEU A 162 -3.35 11.07 -3.31
CA LEU A 162 -2.93 9.71 -2.97
C LEU A 162 -3.28 9.38 -1.52
N VAL A 163 -3.89 8.23 -1.29
CA VAL A 163 -4.25 7.73 0.05
C VAL A 163 -3.38 6.53 0.40
N TYR A 164 -2.60 6.64 1.47
CA TYR A 164 -1.88 5.56 2.14
C TYR A 164 -2.79 4.94 3.20
N LEU A 165 -3.54 3.90 2.80
CA LEU A 165 -4.58 3.30 3.63
C LEU A 165 -4.05 2.66 4.91
N HIS A 166 -2.85 2.11 4.88
CA HIS A 166 -2.23 1.47 6.06
C HIS A 166 -1.12 2.33 6.70
N GLY A 167 -1.00 3.58 6.28
CA GLY A 167 0.04 4.51 6.75
C GLY A 167 1.16 4.70 5.74
N LEU A 168 1.86 5.79 5.87
CA LEU A 168 3.02 6.17 5.06
C LEU A 168 4.28 6.07 5.93
N LEU A 169 5.31 5.43 5.40
CA LEU A 169 6.61 5.34 6.03
C LEU A 169 7.25 6.72 6.09
N GLN A 170 7.46 7.23 7.30
CA GLN A 170 8.18 8.46 7.57
C GLN A 170 9.27 8.18 8.61
N SER A 171 10.37 8.90 8.56
CA SER A 171 11.54 8.65 9.43
C SER A 171 11.35 9.11 10.88
N ASP A 172 10.12 9.23 11.36
CA ASP A 172 9.79 9.55 12.74
C ASP A 172 9.14 8.37 13.47
N ASP A 173 9.49 8.20 14.74
CA ASP A 173 9.05 7.08 15.57
C ASP A 173 7.51 7.00 15.74
N ILE A 174 6.81 8.14 15.66
CA ILE A 174 5.35 8.18 15.84
C ILE A 174 4.67 7.62 14.61
N SER A 175 5.10 8.02 13.43
CA SER A 175 4.57 7.52 12.15
C SER A 175 4.84 6.03 12.00
N LEU A 176 6.05 5.55 12.34
CA LEU A 176 6.39 4.12 12.33
C LEU A 176 5.46 3.28 13.22
N GLN A 177 5.14 3.76 14.41
CA GLN A 177 4.25 3.05 15.33
C GLN A 177 2.78 3.02 14.89
N ARG A 178 2.37 3.91 13.97
CA ARG A 178 1.00 4.01 13.45
C ARG A 178 0.74 3.20 12.19
N LEU A 179 1.78 2.61 11.60
CA LEU A 179 1.61 1.74 10.43
C LEU A 179 0.73 0.53 10.78
N VAL A 180 -0.18 0.19 9.89
CA VAL A 180 -1.08 -0.97 10.04
C VAL A 180 -0.38 -2.19 9.46
N VAL A 181 0.25 -2.99 10.32
CA VAL A 181 1.15 -4.09 9.91
C VAL A 181 0.77 -5.42 10.59
N THR A 182 0.40 -5.36 11.87
CA THR A 182 0.06 -6.55 12.65
C THR A 182 -1.45 -6.81 12.67
N SER A 183 -1.86 -8.03 12.99
CA SER A 183 -3.29 -8.36 13.15
C SER A 183 -3.99 -7.50 14.20
N GLY A 184 -3.26 -7.06 15.24
CA GLY A 184 -3.75 -6.08 16.21
C GLY A 184 -4.01 -4.72 15.58
N ASP A 185 -3.13 -4.22 14.71
CA ASP A 185 -3.32 -2.96 13.98
C ASP A 185 -4.52 -3.05 13.02
N PHE A 186 -4.64 -4.18 12.29
CA PHE A 186 -5.81 -4.43 11.44
C PHE A 186 -7.10 -4.46 12.25
N GLY A 187 -7.08 -5.10 13.43
CA GLY A 187 -8.21 -5.12 14.35
C GLY A 187 -8.65 -3.70 14.77
N LEU A 188 -7.71 -2.83 15.08
CA LEU A 188 -8.01 -1.42 15.39
C LEU A 188 -8.58 -0.69 14.17
N ALA A 189 -7.90 -0.76 13.02
CA ALA A 189 -8.25 -0.01 11.81
C ALA A 189 -9.61 -0.42 11.21
N TYR A 190 -9.92 -1.72 11.20
CA TYR A 190 -11.08 -2.27 10.49
C TYR A 190 -12.24 -2.65 11.39
N LEU A 191 -12.01 -3.07 12.62
CA LEU A 191 -13.06 -3.60 13.52
C LEU A 191 -13.42 -2.65 14.65
N ASN A 192 -12.42 -2.09 15.35
CA ASN A 192 -12.65 -1.28 16.55
C ASN A 192 -12.93 0.19 16.19
N GLU A 193 -11.93 0.91 15.70
CA GLU A 193 -12.08 2.32 15.31
C GLU A 193 -12.75 2.46 13.95
N ARG A 194 -12.60 1.47 13.08
CA ARG A 194 -13.28 1.29 11.80
C ARG A 194 -13.03 2.39 10.77
N TRP A 195 -11.98 3.18 10.90
CA TRP A 195 -11.69 4.24 9.93
C TRP A 195 -11.32 3.66 8.55
N ALA A 196 -10.53 2.59 8.48
CA ALA A 196 -10.22 1.92 7.23
C ALA A 196 -11.44 1.26 6.60
N ALA A 197 -12.24 0.53 7.39
CA ALA A 197 -13.48 -0.09 6.91
C ALA A 197 -14.49 0.94 6.38
N ARG A 198 -14.63 2.09 7.04
CA ARG A 198 -15.50 3.18 6.57
C ARG A 198 -15.00 3.75 5.25
N PHE A 199 -13.70 4.04 5.15
CA PHE A 199 -13.10 4.54 3.92
C PHE A 199 -13.33 3.60 2.74
N VAL A 200 -12.97 2.31 2.91
CA VAL A 200 -13.12 1.29 1.87
C VAL A 200 -14.60 1.10 1.49
N SER A 201 -15.50 1.05 2.46
CA SER A 201 -16.95 0.94 2.22
C SER A 201 -17.49 2.09 1.37
N GLU A 202 -17.10 3.34 1.68
CA GLU A 202 -17.49 4.51 0.92
C GLU A 202 -16.82 4.56 -0.46
N LEU A 203 -15.58 4.08 -0.56
CA LEU A 203 -14.87 3.96 -1.83
C LEU A 203 -15.64 3.06 -2.81
N PHE A 204 -15.98 1.84 -2.39
CA PHE A 204 -16.72 0.88 -3.22
C PHE A 204 -18.15 1.30 -3.55
N ARG A 205 -18.77 2.17 -2.73
CA ARG A 205 -20.10 2.71 -3.05
C ARG A 205 -20.08 3.78 -4.13
N ASN A 206 -18.98 4.51 -4.25
CA ASN A 206 -18.92 5.70 -5.10
C ASN A 206 -18.10 5.50 -6.37
N TYR A 207 -17.20 4.51 -6.41
CA TYR A 207 -16.23 4.32 -7.50
C TYR A 207 -16.16 2.88 -7.97
N ILE A 208 -15.70 2.71 -9.19
CA ILE A 208 -15.20 1.43 -9.70
C ILE A 208 -13.74 1.33 -9.27
N VAL A 209 -13.42 0.31 -8.50
CA VAL A 209 -12.06 0.11 -7.97
C VAL A 209 -11.31 -0.87 -8.86
N CYS A 210 -10.17 -0.42 -9.38
CA CYS A 210 -9.26 -1.24 -10.18
C CYS A 210 -8.04 -1.61 -9.32
N PHE A 211 -7.93 -2.89 -8.97
CA PHE A 211 -6.79 -3.39 -8.20
C PHE A 211 -5.58 -3.64 -9.10
N VAL A 212 -4.41 -3.15 -8.67
CA VAL A 212 -3.13 -3.31 -9.36
C VAL A 212 -2.05 -3.72 -8.36
N GLY A 213 -1.27 -4.75 -8.71
CA GLY A 213 -0.19 -5.23 -7.83
C GLY A 213 -0.67 -5.98 -6.59
N TYR A 214 -1.90 -6.50 -6.60
CA TYR A 214 -2.43 -7.39 -5.57
C TYR A 214 -2.29 -8.85 -6.00
N SER A 215 -1.92 -9.70 -5.05
CA SER A 215 -2.12 -11.13 -5.16
C SER A 215 -3.58 -11.47 -4.75
N ILE A 216 -4.20 -12.46 -5.41
CA ILE A 216 -5.55 -12.91 -5.06
C ILE A 216 -5.57 -13.58 -3.67
N ASN A 217 -4.40 -13.91 -3.14
CA ASN A 217 -4.24 -14.58 -1.85
C ASN A 217 -3.78 -13.62 -0.72
N ASP A 218 -3.70 -12.33 -0.99
CA ASP A 218 -3.35 -11.30 0.00
C ASP A 218 -4.59 -10.78 0.74
#